data_502e1630d3584552663c197bc7f6c8c7
#
_entry.id   502e1630d3584552663c197bc7f6c8c7
#
_cell.length_a   1.000
_cell.length_b   1.000
_cell.length_c   1.000
_cell.angle_alpha   90.00
_cell.angle_beta   90.00
_cell.angle_gamma   90.00
#
_symmetry.space_group_name_H-M   'P 1'
#
loop_
_entity.id
_entity.type
_entity.pdbx_description
1 polymer ?
#
loop_
_entity_poly.entity_id
_entity_poly.type
_entity_poly.pdbx_seq_one_letter_code
_entity_poly.pdbx_strand_id
1 'polypeptide(L)'
;HLTNRRQRQMCIRDSVRACAVVLNVPDTVGYTTPDEMYELITRLMNEVYQADQVVFSVHCHNDLGMAVANSMAAVRAGARQIECTINGIGERAGNASLEELVMAINTRQQYYQYETGITTEQIFPSSKLLSQITGVSVQPNKAIVGANAFAHEAGIHQHGVLKNSLTYEIMTPQSVGIKASNLVLGKHSGRHALSDRIKELGFCLLYTSDAADDW
;
A
#
# COMPACT_ATOMS: atom_id res chain seq x y z
N HIS A 1 -30.74 7.16 -6.38
CA HIS A 1 -29.74 6.55 -5.50
C HIS A 1 -30.34 5.72 -4.35
N LEU A 2 -31.46 6.10 -3.73
CA LEU A 2 -32.11 5.34 -2.66
C LEU A 2 -32.69 3.99 -3.11
N THR A 3 -33.22 3.90 -4.32
CA THR A 3 -33.75 2.66 -4.91
C THR A 3 -32.65 1.61 -5.12
N ASN A 4 -31.48 2.01 -5.59
CA ASN A 4 -30.34 1.09 -5.78
C ASN A 4 -29.81 0.53 -4.45
N ARG A 5 -29.86 1.31 -3.36
CA ARG A 5 -29.43 0.85 -2.03
C ARG A 5 -30.36 -0.22 -1.48
N ARG A 6 -31.69 -0.03 -1.56
CA ARG A 6 -32.69 -1.02 -1.11
C ARG A 6 -32.62 -2.30 -1.94
N GLN A 7 -32.50 -2.19 -3.26
CA GLN A 7 -32.38 -3.34 -4.14
C GLN A 7 -31.12 -4.15 -3.85
N ARG A 8 -29.96 -3.50 -3.60
CA ARG A 8 -28.73 -4.17 -3.23
C ARG A 8 -28.88 -4.94 -1.92
N GLN A 9 -29.50 -4.37 -0.88
CA GLN A 9 -29.77 -5.06 0.38
C GLN A 9 -30.67 -6.27 0.20
N MET A 10 -31.70 -6.19 -0.66
CA MET A 10 -32.57 -7.32 -0.94
C MET A 10 -31.79 -8.46 -1.61
N CYS A 11 -30.97 -8.16 -2.63
CA CYS A 11 -30.16 -9.15 -3.32
C CYS A 11 -29.15 -9.83 -2.36
N ILE A 12 -28.51 -9.07 -1.49
CA ILE A 12 -27.57 -9.61 -0.48
C ILE A 12 -28.29 -10.55 0.48
N ARG A 13 -29.42 -10.14 1.04
CA ARG A 13 -30.24 -10.97 1.94
C ARG A 13 -30.70 -12.27 1.26
N ASP A 14 -31.13 -12.19 0.01
CA ASP A 14 -31.58 -13.38 -0.73
C ASP A 14 -30.42 -14.30 -1.07
N SER A 15 -29.23 -13.76 -1.32
CA SER A 15 -28.00 -14.57 -1.50
C SER A 15 -27.61 -15.32 -0.22
N VAL A 16 -27.70 -14.69 0.95
CA VAL A 16 -27.45 -15.36 2.24
C VAL A 16 -28.46 -16.51 2.44
N ARG A 17 -29.74 -16.27 2.18
CA ARG A 17 -30.78 -17.30 2.26
C ARG A 17 -30.54 -18.47 1.28
N ALA A 18 -29.89 -18.20 0.14
CA ALA A 18 -29.45 -19.20 -0.83
C ALA A 18 -28.10 -19.82 -0.50
N CYS A 19 -27.62 -19.69 0.75
CA CYS A 19 -26.36 -20.27 1.24
C CYS A 19 -25.10 -19.77 0.53
N ALA A 20 -25.06 -18.49 0.11
CA ALA A 20 -23.81 -17.86 -0.35
C ALA A 20 -22.79 -17.82 0.79
N VAL A 21 -21.55 -18.20 0.49
CA VAL A 21 -20.44 -18.19 1.45
C VAL A 21 -19.73 -16.83 1.49
N VAL A 22 -19.64 -16.17 0.33
CA VAL A 22 -19.00 -14.86 0.16
C VAL A 22 -19.96 -13.89 -0.52
N LEU A 23 -20.05 -12.69 0.00
CA LEU A 23 -20.83 -11.59 -0.57
C LEU A 23 -19.91 -10.45 -0.95
N ASN A 24 -19.75 -10.21 -2.26
CA ASN A 24 -18.91 -9.13 -2.75
C ASN A 24 -19.68 -7.83 -2.89
N VAL A 25 -19.13 -6.75 -2.34
CA VAL A 25 -19.68 -5.39 -2.39
C VAL A 25 -18.74 -4.51 -3.23
N PRO A 26 -19.00 -4.32 -4.53
CA PRO A 26 -18.14 -3.54 -5.39
C PRO A 26 -18.40 -2.03 -5.31
N ASP A 27 -17.34 -1.23 -5.36
CA ASP A 27 -17.35 0.18 -5.74
C ASP A 27 -16.90 0.29 -7.21
N THR A 28 -17.82 -0.02 -8.11
CA THR A 28 -17.55 -0.26 -9.53
C THR A 28 -16.93 0.93 -10.28
N VAL A 29 -17.22 2.14 -9.84
CA VAL A 29 -16.74 3.38 -10.49
C VAL A 29 -15.80 4.21 -9.62
N GLY A 30 -15.36 3.67 -8.49
CA GLY A 30 -14.39 4.33 -7.60
C GLY A 30 -14.89 5.66 -7.04
N TYR A 31 -16.21 5.76 -6.77
CA TYR A 31 -16.87 6.99 -6.35
C TYR A 31 -17.02 7.12 -4.82
N THR A 32 -17.06 5.99 -4.12
CA THR A 32 -17.33 5.93 -2.69
C THR A 32 -16.18 6.52 -1.88
N THR A 33 -16.49 7.26 -0.82
CA THR A 33 -15.52 7.72 0.18
C THR A 33 -15.30 6.66 1.27
N PRO A 34 -14.18 6.72 2.04
CA PRO A 34 -13.93 5.77 3.12
C PRO A 34 -15.03 5.72 4.18
N ASP A 35 -15.59 6.87 4.55
CA ASP A 35 -16.67 6.93 5.55
C ASP A 35 -17.96 6.30 5.01
N GLU A 36 -18.32 6.58 3.77
CA GLU A 36 -19.48 5.95 3.11
C GLU A 36 -19.31 4.43 2.99
N MET A 37 -18.09 3.95 2.68
CA MET A 37 -17.79 2.51 2.62
C MET A 37 -17.92 1.87 4.00
N TYR A 38 -17.36 2.52 5.04
CA TYR A 38 -17.48 2.05 6.41
C TYR A 38 -18.95 1.94 6.84
N GLU A 39 -19.75 2.99 6.62
CA GLU A 39 -21.17 3.01 6.93
C GLU A 39 -21.96 1.94 6.16
N LEU A 40 -21.64 1.75 4.87
CA LEU A 40 -22.31 0.76 4.05
C LEU A 40 -22.08 -0.65 4.58
N ILE A 41 -20.83 -1.03 4.85
CA ILE A 41 -20.50 -2.37 5.36
C ILE A 41 -21.06 -2.55 6.76
N THR A 42 -20.90 -1.57 7.66
CA THR A 42 -21.46 -1.62 9.01
C THR A 42 -22.97 -1.86 8.97
N ARG A 43 -23.69 -1.16 8.08
CA ARG A 43 -25.12 -1.34 7.93
C ARG A 43 -25.47 -2.73 7.38
N LEU A 44 -24.74 -3.24 6.40
CA LEU A 44 -24.96 -4.58 5.86
C LEU A 44 -24.73 -5.66 6.94
N MET A 45 -23.69 -5.53 7.75
CA MET A 45 -23.41 -6.43 8.87
C MET A 45 -24.53 -6.43 9.91
N ASN A 46 -25.20 -5.30 10.14
CA ASN A 46 -26.27 -5.17 11.14
C ASN A 46 -27.66 -5.53 10.61
N GLU A 47 -27.95 -5.27 9.33
CA GLU A 47 -29.30 -5.40 8.77
C GLU A 47 -29.52 -6.71 8.00
N VAL A 48 -28.45 -7.37 7.54
CA VAL A 48 -28.58 -8.62 6.80
C VAL A 48 -28.71 -9.79 7.77
N TYR A 49 -29.78 -10.56 7.62
CA TYR A 49 -30.00 -11.76 8.43
C TYR A 49 -28.85 -12.77 8.23
N GLN A 50 -28.30 -13.29 9.32
CA GLN A 50 -27.14 -14.19 9.33
C GLN A 50 -25.88 -13.62 8.63
N ALA A 51 -25.67 -12.31 8.71
CA ALA A 51 -24.47 -11.65 8.17
C ALA A 51 -23.16 -12.22 8.76
N ASP A 52 -23.21 -12.71 9.98
CA ASP A 52 -22.10 -13.37 10.70
C ASP A 52 -21.71 -14.74 10.12
N GLN A 53 -22.55 -15.35 9.30
CA GLN A 53 -22.30 -16.65 8.67
C GLN A 53 -21.68 -16.54 7.27
N VAL A 54 -21.48 -15.34 6.74
CA VAL A 54 -20.93 -15.08 5.42
C VAL A 54 -19.74 -14.17 5.49
N VAL A 55 -18.82 -14.30 4.53
CA VAL A 55 -17.69 -13.42 4.38
C VAL A 55 -18.09 -12.23 3.50
N PHE A 56 -18.04 -11.01 4.06
CA PHE A 56 -18.16 -9.81 3.23
C PHE A 56 -16.82 -9.52 2.54
N SER A 57 -16.88 -9.44 1.22
CA SER A 57 -15.79 -9.06 0.33
C SER A 57 -16.03 -7.67 -0.24
N VAL A 58 -14.96 -6.94 -0.50
CA VAL A 58 -15.05 -5.63 -1.19
C VAL A 58 -14.12 -5.59 -2.39
N HIS A 59 -14.56 -4.88 -3.43
CA HIS A 59 -13.82 -4.64 -4.66
C HIS A 59 -13.88 -3.16 -4.99
N CYS A 60 -12.79 -2.43 -4.76
CA CYS A 60 -12.76 -0.98 -4.88
C CYS A 60 -11.90 -0.54 -6.07
N HIS A 61 -12.49 0.27 -6.96
CA HIS A 61 -11.77 0.96 -8.02
C HIS A 61 -11.17 2.27 -7.55
N ASN A 62 -10.12 2.75 -8.26
CA ASN A 62 -9.23 3.82 -7.79
C ASN A 62 -9.42 5.15 -8.53
N ASP A 63 -10.60 5.40 -9.11
CA ASP A 63 -10.85 6.58 -9.94
C ASP A 63 -10.64 7.91 -9.20
N LEU A 64 -10.95 7.95 -7.91
CA LEU A 64 -10.66 9.10 -7.04
C LEU A 64 -9.42 8.91 -6.16
N GLY A 65 -8.61 7.87 -6.39
CA GLY A 65 -7.41 7.59 -5.58
C GLY A 65 -7.71 7.04 -4.20
N MET A 66 -8.92 6.53 -3.94
CA MET A 66 -9.35 6.10 -2.60
C MET A 66 -9.56 4.58 -2.45
N ALA A 67 -9.22 3.77 -3.44
CA ALA A 67 -9.51 2.33 -3.42
C ALA A 67 -8.93 1.61 -2.21
N VAL A 68 -7.67 1.90 -1.86
CA VAL A 68 -7.01 1.32 -0.67
C VAL A 68 -7.69 1.81 0.61
N ALA A 69 -7.96 3.10 0.73
CA ALA A 69 -8.62 3.68 1.90
C ALA A 69 -10.03 3.13 2.09
N ASN A 70 -10.80 2.98 1.01
CA ASN A 70 -12.14 2.37 1.02
C ASN A 70 -12.08 0.91 1.46
N SER A 71 -11.15 0.12 0.93
CA SER A 71 -10.96 -1.27 1.31
C SER A 71 -10.59 -1.42 2.79
N MET A 72 -9.70 -0.56 3.30
CA MET A 72 -9.32 -0.55 4.72
C MET A 72 -10.49 -0.11 5.63
N ALA A 73 -11.31 0.83 5.18
CA ALA A 73 -12.53 1.22 5.88
C ALA A 73 -13.54 0.06 5.96
N ALA A 74 -13.69 -0.70 4.86
CA ALA A 74 -14.53 -1.89 4.84
C ALA A 74 -14.05 -2.98 5.81
N VAL A 75 -12.74 -3.23 5.88
CA VAL A 75 -12.14 -4.17 6.84
C VAL A 75 -12.45 -3.76 8.28
N ARG A 76 -12.31 -2.48 8.61
CA ARG A 76 -12.68 -1.95 9.94
C ARG A 76 -14.16 -2.12 10.26
N ALA A 77 -15.02 -2.05 9.25
CA ALA A 77 -16.46 -2.23 9.39
C ALA A 77 -16.92 -3.69 9.46
N GLY A 78 -16.01 -4.68 9.21
CA GLY A 78 -16.32 -6.09 9.33
C GLY A 78 -16.07 -6.94 8.08
N ALA A 79 -15.71 -6.36 6.93
CA ALA A 79 -15.29 -7.14 5.76
C ALA A 79 -14.02 -7.96 6.09
N ARG A 80 -13.93 -9.17 5.50
CA ARG A 80 -12.79 -10.09 5.74
C ARG A 80 -12.13 -10.56 4.46
N GLN A 81 -12.59 -10.09 3.33
CA GLN A 81 -11.98 -10.32 2.03
C GLN A 81 -11.87 -9.02 1.26
N ILE A 82 -10.73 -8.82 0.60
CA ILE A 82 -10.50 -7.69 -0.32
C ILE A 82 -10.08 -8.26 -1.66
N GLU A 83 -10.79 -7.91 -2.70
CA GLU A 83 -10.37 -8.13 -4.08
C GLU A 83 -9.48 -6.96 -4.50
N CYS A 84 -8.22 -7.26 -4.79
CA CYS A 84 -7.21 -6.26 -5.11
C CYS A 84 -6.25 -6.80 -6.18
N THR A 85 -5.37 -5.95 -6.69
CA THR A 85 -4.42 -6.33 -7.73
C THR A 85 -3.01 -5.89 -7.37
N ILE A 86 -2.00 -6.64 -7.83
CA ILE A 86 -0.60 -6.22 -7.74
C ILE A 86 -0.44 -4.93 -8.55
N ASN A 87 0.25 -3.94 -7.99
CA ASN A 87 0.45 -2.60 -8.56
C ASN A 87 -0.85 -1.80 -8.76
N GLY A 88 -2.00 -2.29 -8.27
CA GLY A 88 -3.28 -1.66 -8.49
C GLY A 88 -3.74 -1.65 -9.95
N ILE A 89 -3.23 -2.55 -10.80
CA ILE A 89 -3.64 -2.60 -12.21
C ILE A 89 -5.14 -2.92 -12.33
N GLY A 90 -5.78 -2.38 -13.37
CA GLY A 90 -7.20 -2.61 -13.63
C GLY A 90 -7.75 -1.60 -14.62
N GLU A 91 -9.05 -1.62 -14.79
CA GLU A 91 -9.75 -0.66 -15.65
C GLU A 91 -9.59 0.78 -15.16
N ARG A 92 -9.54 1.72 -16.09
CA ARG A 92 -9.44 3.18 -15.85
C ARG A 92 -8.25 3.54 -14.97
N ALA A 93 -8.49 3.96 -13.71
CA ALA A 93 -7.43 4.29 -12.75
C ALA A 93 -6.94 3.08 -11.94
N GLY A 94 -7.47 1.88 -12.21
CA GLY A 94 -7.08 0.64 -11.57
C GLY A 94 -7.92 0.27 -10.34
N ASN A 95 -7.40 -0.69 -9.58
CA ASN A 95 -8.02 -1.26 -8.39
C ASN A 95 -7.23 -0.88 -7.12
N ALA A 96 -7.70 -1.33 -5.97
CA ALA A 96 -6.91 -1.29 -4.75
C ALA A 96 -5.60 -2.07 -4.93
N SER A 97 -4.48 -1.49 -4.52
CA SER A 97 -3.15 -2.09 -4.63
C SER A 97 -2.89 -3.09 -3.52
N LEU A 98 -2.57 -4.34 -3.86
CA LEU A 98 -2.27 -5.40 -2.89
C LEU A 98 -1.14 -5.01 -1.94
N GLU A 99 -0.04 -4.50 -2.47
CA GLU A 99 1.15 -4.09 -1.72
C GLU A 99 0.82 -3.02 -0.67
N GLU A 100 -0.02 -2.06 -1.01
CA GLU A 100 -0.41 -0.97 -0.10
C GLU A 100 -1.32 -1.48 1.02
N LEU A 101 -2.29 -2.36 0.70
CA LEU A 101 -3.18 -2.98 1.67
C LEU A 101 -2.41 -3.86 2.66
N VAL A 102 -1.57 -4.76 2.15
CA VAL A 102 -0.80 -5.70 2.97
C VAL A 102 0.17 -4.96 3.89
N MET A 103 0.91 -3.99 3.35
CA MET A 103 1.87 -3.25 4.16
C MET A 103 1.19 -2.28 5.15
N ALA A 104 0.02 -1.72 4.83
CA ALA A 104 -0.76 -0.94 5.79
C ALA A 104 -1.20 -1.79 6.98
N ILE A 105 -1.71 -2.99 6.76
CA ILE A 105 -2.11 -3.92 7.82
C ILE A 105 -0.88 -4.34 8.65
N ASN A 106 0.20 -4.75 8.00
CA ASN A 106 1.40 -5.23 8.67
C ASN A 106 2.09 -4.14 9.50
N THR A 107 2.29 -2.95 8.92
CA THR A 107 2.97 -1.83 9.59
C THR A 107 2.12 -1.25 10.74
N ARG A 108 0.80 -1.28 10.60
CA ARG A 108 -0.14 -0.73 11.58
C ARG A 108 -0.95 -1.81 12.29
N GLN A 109 -0.34 -2.97 12.54
CA GLN A 109 -0.97 -4.14 13.18
C GLN A 109 -1.63 -3.81 14.52
N GLN A 110 -1.00 -2.97 15.35
CA GLN A 110 -1.57 -2.53 16.63
C GLN A 110 -2.89 -1.77 16.46
N TYR A 111 -3.06 -1.04 15.35
CA TYR A 111 -4.26 -0.28 15.04
C TYR A 111 -5.34 -1.14 14.39
N TYR A 112 -4.98 -1.93 13.38
CA TYR A 112 -5.92 -2.73 12.63
C TYR A 112 -6.30 -4.04 13.33
N GLN A 113 -5.37 -4.62 14.09
CA GLN A 113 -5.54 -5.91 14.80
C GLN A 113 -5.90 -7.08 13.86
N TYR A 114 -5.41 -7.02 12.62
CA TYR A 114 -5.58 -8.05 11.60
C TYR A 114 -4.22 -8.47 11.05
N GLU A 115 -4.20 -9.66 10.48
CA GLU A 115 -3.04 -10.26 9.82
C GLU A 115 -3.41 -10.70 8.42
N THR A 116 -2.42 -10.79 7.55
CA THR A 116 -2.54 -11.39 6.23
C THR A 116 -1.57 -12.56 6.12
N GLY A 117 -1.92 -13.59 5.34
CA GLY A 117 -1.01 -14.69 5.05
C GLY A 117 -0.02 -14.41 3.91
N ILE A 118 0.15 -13.14 3.52
CA ILE A 118 1.03 -12.75 2.42
C ILE A 118 2.48 -12.65 2.92
N THR A 119 3.40 -13.32 2.21
CA THR A 119 4.84 -13.18 2.42
C THR A 119 5.29 -11.84 1.85
N THR A 120 5.54 -10.85 2.71
CA THR A 120 5.77 -9.47 2.30
C THR A 120 7.04 -9.30 1.47
N GLU A 121 8.07 -10.14 1.68
CA GLU A 121 9.32 -10.14 0.90
C GLU A 121 9.11 -10.52 -0.58
N GLN A 122 7.94 -11.04 -0.94
CA GLN A 122 7.58 -11.33 -2.32
C GLN A 122 6.86 -10.16 -3.02
N ILE A 123 6.53 -9.09 -2.31
CA ILE A 123 5.79 -7.95 -2.85
C ILE A 123 6.56 -7.28 -3.99
N PHE A 124 7.79 -6.81 -3.73
CA PHE A 124 8.59 -6.14 -4.75
C PHE A 124 8.96 -7.06 -5.94
N PRO A 125 9.42 -8.31 -5.73
CA PRO A 125 9.63 -9.26 -6.83
C PRO A 125 8.38 -9.47 -7.68
N SER A 126 7.20 -9.61 -7.08
CA SER A 126 5.94 -9.80 -7.80
C SER A 126 5.54 -8.55 -8.60
N SER A 127 5.69 -7.36 -8.01
CA SER A 127 5.47 -6.08 -8.71
C SER A 127 6.37 -5.93 -9.93
N LYS A 128 7.66 -6.25 -9.78
CA LYS A 128 8.63 -6.20 -10.87
C LYS A 128 8.30 -7.20 -11.98
N LEU A 129 7.96 -8.44 -11.61
CA LEU A 129 7.58 -9.48 -12.57
C LEU A 129 6.34 -9.06 -13.36
N LEU A 130 5.29 -8.55 -12.69
CA LEU A 130 4.10 -8.07 -13.36
C LEU A 130 4.42 -6.95 -14.36
N SER A 131 5.23 -5.98 -13.97
CA SER A 131 5.66 -4.90 -14.87
C SER A 131 6.42 -5.42 -16.10
N GLN A 132 7.25 -6.45 -15.93
CA GLN A 132 7.98 -7.08 -17.03
C GLN A 132 7.05 -7.84 -18.00
N ILE A 133 6.06 -8.57 -17.46
CA ILE A 133 5.12 -9.35 -18.28
C ILE A 133 4.15 -8.45 -19.04
N THR A 134 3.64 -7.42 -18.39
CA THR A 134 2.60 -6.56 -18.97
C THR A 134 3.14 -5.38 -19.76
N GLY A 135 4.41 -5.01 -19.56
CA GLY A 135 4.99 -3.78 -20.09
C GLY A 135 4.52 -2.51 -19.36
N VAL A 136 3.65 -2.63 -18.35
CA VAL A 136 3.14 -1.51 -17.56
C VAL A 136 4.04 -1.30 -16.35
N SER A 137 4.84 -0.23 -16.40
CA SER A 137 5.71 0.14 -15.28
C SER A 137 4.95 0.92 -14.20
N VAL A 138 5.37 0.75 -12.94
CA VAL A 138 4.85 1.56 -11.84
C VAL A 138 5.49 2.95 -11.84
N GLN A 139 4.79 3.93 -11.31
CA GLN A 139 5.34 5.28 -11.12
C GLN A 139 6.53 5.23 -10.15
N PRO A 140 7.58 6.04 -10.35
CA PRO A 140 8.74 6.06 -9.45
C PRO A 140 8.40 6.33 -7.98
N ASN A 141 7.39 7.14 -7.73
CA ASN A 141 6.88 7.47 -6.39
C ASN A 141 5.72 6.59 -5.91
N LYS A 142 5.44 5.46 -6.61
CA LYS A 142 4.44 4.49 -6.14
C LYS A 142 4.80 4.01 -4.73
N ALA A 143 3.83 4.03 -3.84
CA ALA A 143 4.01 3.52 -2.49
C ALA A 143 4.51 2.06 -2.52
N ILE A 144 5.38 1.70 -1.59
CA ILE A 144 5.92 0.35 -1.34
C ILE A 144 6.89 -0.15 -2.44
N VAL A 145 6.53 -0.06 -3.72
CA VAL A 145 7.23 -0.73 -4.84
C VAL A 145 7.85 0.24 -5.85
N GLY A 146 7.61 1.52 -5.75
CA GLY A 146 8.20 2.53 -6.62
C GLY A 146 9.71 2.67 -6.40
N ALA A 147 10.44 3.07 -7.43
CA ALA A 147 11.91 3.24 -7.36
C ALA A 147 12.35 4.23 -6.25
N ASN A 148 11.49 5.20 -5.92
CA ASN A 148 11.77 6.21 -4.90
C ASN A 148 11.17 5.86 -3.52
N ALA A 149 10.49 4.72 -3.37
CA ALA A 149 9.76 4.39 -2.14
C ALA A 149 10.66 4.36 -0.88
N PHE A 150 11.95 4.05 -1.06
CA PHE A 150 12.97 4.00 0.00
C PHE A 150 14.17 4.91 -0.30
N ALA A 151 13.98 5.92 -1.15
CA ALA A 151 15.04 6.86 -1.52
C ALA A 151 14.98 8.10 -0.63
N HIS A 152 16.09 8.44 0.02
CA HIS A 152 16.26 9.64 0.83
C HIS A 152 17.32 10.55 0.20
N GLU A 153 16.94 11.74 -0.26
CA GLU A 153 17.85 12.72 -0.86
C GLU A 153 18.31 13.76 0.16
N ALA A 154 17.44 14.20 1.08
CA ALA A 154 17.76 15.23 2.04
C ALA A 154 18.79 14.76 3.06
N GLY A 155 19.89 15.53 3.25
CA GLY A 155 21.00 15.14 4.12
C GLY A 155 20.61 14.89 5.59
N ILE A 156 19.62 15.63 6.12
CA ILE A 156 19.09 15.39 7.47
C ILE A 156 18.34 14.04 7.57
N HIS A 157 17.60 13.67 6.53
CA HIS A 157 16.91 12.38 6.46
C HIS A 157 17.93 11.23 6.33
N GLN A 158 18.92 11.37 5.43
CA GLN A 158 20.00 10.40 5.26
C GLN A 158 20.76 10.18 6.55
N HIS A 159 21.12 11.25 7.27
CA HIS A 159 21.79 11.16 8.56
C HIS A 159 20.93 10.49 9.64
N GLY A 160 19.62 10.77 9.65
CA GLY A 160 18.68 10.11 10.57
C GLY A 160 18.56 8.62 10.31
N VAL A 161 18.42 8.22 9.04
CA VAL A 161 18.35 6.80 8.62
C VAL A 161 19.63 6.05 8.97
N LEU A 162 20.81 6.66 8.75
CA LEU A 162 22.10 6.06 9.10
C LEU A 162 22.27 5.84 10.60
N LYS A 163 21.69 6.72 11.45
CA LYS A 163 21.70 6.57 12.90
C LYS A 163 20.67 5.56 13.41
N ASN A 164 19.47 5.64 12.89
CA ASN A 164 18.37 4.73 13.21
C ASN A 164 17.34 4.78 12.08
N SER A 165 17.21 3.71 11.31
CA SER A 165 16.31 3.60 10.16
C SER A 165 14.86 3.90 10.54
N LEU A 166 14.42 3.52 11.75
CA LEU A 166 13.08 3.76 12.25
C LEU A 166 12.72 5.24 12.43
N THR A 167 13.67 6.17 12.33
CA THR A 167 13.42 7.60 12.46
C THR A 167 12.61 8.16 11.29
N TYR A 168 12.83 7.64 10.06
CA TYR A 168 12.20 8.11 8.84
C TYR A 168 11.62 6.98 7.97
N GLU A 169 11.72 5.74 8.42
CA GLU A 169 11.21 4.57 7.71
C GLU A 169 10.20 3.82 8.57
N ILE A 170 8.97 3.73 8.11
CA ILE A 170 7.90 2.93 8.76
C ILE A 170 8.02 1.44 8.43
N MET A 171 8.84 1.08 7.46
CA MET A 171 9.17 -0.26 7.00
C MET A 171 10.56 -0.25 6.37
N THR A 172 11.23 -1.39 6.32
CA THR A 172 12.55 -1.51 5.69
C THR A 172 12.45 -1.99 4.24
N PRO A 173 13.42 -1.68 3.36
CA PRO A 173 13.46 -2.23 2.01
C PRO A 173 13.40 -3.76 1.99
N GLN A 174 14.08 -4.40 2.93
CA GLN A 174 14.13 -5.87 3.04
C GLN A 174 12.77 -6.47 3.36
N SER A 175 11.95 -5.77 4.17
CA SER A 175 10.60 -6.25 4.53
C SER A 175 9.66 -6.42 3.35
N VAL A 176 9.97 -5.81 2.20
CA VAL A 176 9.20 -5.92 0.96
C VAL A 176 9.98 -6.64 -0.16
N GLY A 177 11.16 -7.17 0.14
CA GLY A 177 11.98 -7.95 -0.79
C GLY A 177 12.96 -7.14 -1.64
N ILE A 178 13.26 -5.90 -1.26
CA ILE A 178 14.30 -5.09 -1.89
C ILE A 178 15.64 -5.42 -1.19
N LYS A 179 16.63 -5.89 -1.96
CA LYS A 179 17.89 -6.40 -1.41
C LYS A 179 18.87 -5.33 -0.93
N ALA A 180 18.76 -4.11 -1.40
CA ALA A 180 19.63 -3.00 -1.03
C ALA A 180 18.86 -1.69 -0.92
N SER A 181 19.20 -0.88 0.07
CA SER A 181 18.76 0.51 0.18
C SER A 181 19.58 1.36 -0.79
N ASN A 182 18.94 2.11 -1.67
CA ASN A 182 19.63 3.05 -2.57
C ASN A 182 19.67 4.43 -1.92
N LEU A 183 20.82 4.81 -1.37
CA LEU A 183 21.11 6.20 -1.08
C LEU A 183 21.27 6.95 -2.41
N VAL A 184 20.28 7.76 -2.76
CA VAL A 184 20.34 8.60 -3.96
C VAL A 184 21.13 9.85 -3.62
N LEU A 185 22.28 10.05 -4.29
CA LEU A 185 23.02 11.27 -4.21
C LEU A 185 22.37 12.34 -5.10
N GLY A 186 21.89 13.43 -4.50
CA GLY A 186 21.35 14.58 -5.17
C GLY A 186 21.96 15.88 -4.63
N LYS A 187 21.54 17.03 -5.16
CA LYS A 187 22.07 18.35 -4.73
C LYS A 187 21.82 18.70 -3.26
N HIS A 188 20.93 17.95 -2.60
CA HIS A 188 20.59 18.12 -1.18
C HIS A 188 21.24 17.06 -0.28
N SER A 189 22.03 16.15 -0.85
CA SER A 189 22.75 15.13 -0.09
C SER A 189 23.90 15.75 0.69
N GLY A 190 24.00 15.39 1.97
CA GLY A 190 25.08 15.86 2.83
C GLY A 190 26.42 15.16 2.59
N ARG A 191 27.52 15.73 3.16
CA ARG A 191 28.89 15.23 3.08
C ARG A 191 29.03 13.75 3.46
N HIS A 192 28.25 13.28 4.45
CA HIS A 192 28.26 11.89 4.91
C HIS A 192 27.78 10.91 3.83
N ALA A 193 26.68 11.19 3.12
CA ALA A 193 26.16 10.34 2.06
C ALA A 193 27.14 10.20 0.88
N LEU A 194 27.83 11.30 0.55
CA LEU A 194 28.89 11.26 -0.48
C LEU A 194 30.07 10.39 -0.02
N SER A 195 30.51 10.54 1.22
CA SER A 195 31.58 9.73 1.80
C SER A 195 31.27 8.24 1.78
N ASP A 196 30.05 7.87 2.18
CA ASP A 196 29.64 6.46 2.19
C ASP A 196 29.54 5.89 0.77
N ARG A 197 29.03 6.65 -0.18
CA ARG A 197 28.98 6.21 -1.59
C ARG A 197 30.36 6.03 -2.21
N ILE A 198 31.31 6.90 -1.88
CA ILE A 198 32.71 6.78 -2.34
C ILE A 198 33.36 5.52 -1.78
N LYS A 199 33.12 5.21 -0.49
CA LYS A 199 33.58 3.98 0.15
C LYS A 199 32.97 2.72 -0.48
N GLU A 200 31.65 2.74 -0.75
CA GLU A 200 30.98 1.63 -1.46
C GLU A 200 31.55 1.36 -2.85
N LEU A 201 32.01 2.40 -3.54
CA LEU A 201 32.67 2.31 -4.84
C LEU A 201 34.13 1.86 -4.74
N GLY A 202 34.63 1.60 -3.53
CA GLY A 202 35.99 1.13 -3.30
C GLY A 202 37.06 2.23 -3.28
N PHE A 203 36.65 3.50 -3.23
CA PHE A 203 37.57 4.63 -3.13
C PHE A 203 37.78 5.05 -1.68
N CYS A 204 39.04 5.35 -1.32
CA CYS A 204 39.39 5.92 -0.04
C CYS A 204 39.43 7.46 -0.18
N LEU A 205 38.62 8.17 0.63
CA LEU A 205 38.76 9.63 0.75
C LEU A 205 40.00 9.95 1.57
N LEU A 206 41.13 10.11 0.90
CA LEU A 206 42.29 10.76 1.51
C LEU A 206 42.03 12.27 1.51
N TYR A 207 41.62 12.76 2.65
CA TYR A 207 41.56 14.15 3.08
C TYR A 207 41.60 15.26 1.98
N THR A 208 40.46 15.86 1.73
CA THR A 208 40.36 17.24 1.26
C THR A 208 39.23 17.92 2.06
N SER A 209 39.46 18.10 3.38
CA SER A 209 38.50 18.80 4.24
C SER A 209 38.58 20.34 4.07
N ASP A 210 39.60 20.83 3.41
CA ASP A 210 39.91 22.28 3.42
C ASP A 210 39.36 23.03 2.19
N ALA A 211 38.80 22.35 1.18
CA ALA A 211 38.30 23.04 -0.01
C ALA A 211 36.82 23.48 0.04
N ALA A 212 36.11 23.19 1.14
CA ALA A 212 34.67 23.44 1.23
C ALA A 212 34.28 24.61 2.15
N ASP A 213 35.24 25.26 2.82
CA ASP A 213 34.98 26.35 3.74
C ASP A 213 35.21 27.75 3.10
N ASP A 214 35.59 27.82 1.80
CA ASP A 214 35.90 29.05 1.08
C ASP A 214 34.82 29.49 0.05
N TRP A 215 33.54 29.01 0.19
CA TRP A 215 32.43 29.55 -0.65
C TRP A 215 31.17 29.79 0.16
#